data_10bac7d7a2d11745a286ebf86dcca90e
#
_entry.id   10bac7d7a2d11745a286ebf86dcca90e
#
_cell.length_a   1.000
_cell.length_b   1.000
_cell.length_c   1.000
_cell.angle_alpha   90.00
_cell.angle_beta   90.00
_cell.angle_gamma   90.00
#
_symmetry.space_group_name_H-M   'P 1'
#
loop_
_entity.id
_entity.type
_entity.pdbx_description
1 polymer ?
#
loop_
_entity_poly.entity_id
_entity_poly.type
_entity_poly.pdbx_seq_one_letter_code
_entity_poly.pdbx_strand_id
1 'polypeptide(L)'
;DAADLAQETFVRVYQNRDKFDANHKFSTWLYVIATNLVKSRYRYRSRHPQVSLDAENETTGESFRESMPAHNPTPSESLQGAERAKAVREAVGELPDELRAPLILAEYEELSHAEIGAILNCSAKAVETRIYRARKQLREKLGRLLEALV
;
A
#
# COMPACT_ATOMS: atom_id res chain seq x y z
N ASP A 1 -1.98 9.76 11.10
CA ASP A 1 -2.36 9.98 9.70
C ASP A 1 -2.99 8.78 9.00
N ALA A 2 -2.41 7.56 9.04
CA ALA A 2 -3.01 6.37 8.42
C ALA A 2 -4.27 5.92 9.17
N ALA A 3 -4.24 5.93 10.50
CA ALA A 3 -5.39 5.62 11.34
C ALA A 3 -6.55 6.60 11.12
N ASP A 4 -6.26 7.90 10.96
CA ASP A 4 -7.27 8.91 10.68
C ASP A 4 -7.95 8.66 9.32
N LEU A 5 -7.15 8.29 8.30
CA LEU A 5 -7.69 7.96 6.97
C LEU A 5 -8.53 6.68 7.01
N ALA A 6 -8.14 5.69 7.81
CA ALA A 6 -8.93 4.48 8.01
C ALA A 6 -10.27 4.82 8.70
N GLN A 7 -10.26 5.58 9.78
CA GLN A 7 -11.47 6.03 10.47
C GLN A 7 -12.38 6.83 9.54
N GLU A 8 -11.86 7.81 8.83
CA GLU A 8 -12.61 8.61 7.86
C GLU A 8 -13.20 7.73 6.75
N THR A 9 -12.49 6.69 6.32
CA THR A 9 -13.00 5.71 5.35
C THR A 9 -14.23 5.02 5.87
N PHE A 10 -14.20 4.50 7.12
CA PHE A 10 -15.35 3.83 7.72
C PHE A 10 -16.53 4.78 7.97
N VAL A 11 -16.27 6.02 8.37
CA VAL A 11 -17.31 7.05 8.48
C VAL A 11 -18.00 7.25 7.13
N ARG A 12 -17.23 7.37 6.04
CA ARG A 12 -17.79 7.54 4.69
C ARG A 12 -18.53 6.31 4.19
N VAL A 13 -18.06 5.12 4.52
CA VAL A 13 -18.77 3.86 4.25
C VAL A 13 -20.14 3.90 4.92
N TYR A 14 -20.20 4.24 6.20
CA TYR A 14 -21.46 4.33 6.93
C TYR A 14 -22.41 5.39 6.35
N GLN A 15 -21.90 6.58 6.04
CA GLN A 15 -22.68 7.68 5.45
C GLN A 15 -23.23 7.35 4.06
N ASN A 16 -22.54 6.52 3.29
CA ASN A 16 -22.91 6.15 1.93
C ASN A 16 -23.46 4.71 1.81
N ARG A 17 -23.79 4.05 2.92
CA ARG A 17 -24.22 2.65 2.92
C ARG A 17 -25.41 2.38 1.99
N ASP A 18 -26.32 3.37 1.87
CA ASP A 18 -27.52 3.26 1.02
C ASP A 18 -27.19 3.28 -0.50
N LYS A 19 -25.96 3.67 -0.85
CA LYS A 19 -25.46 3.67 -2.23
C LYS A 19 -24.73 2.39 -2.60
N PHE A 20 -24.53 1.50 -1.64
CA PHE A 20 -23.87 0.22 -1.90
C PHE A 20 -24.79 -0.71 -2.68
N ASP A 21 -24.35 -1.16 -3.83
CA ASP A 21 -25.04 -2.19 -4.61
C ASP A 21 -24.53 -3.57 -4.21
N ALA A 22 -25.43 -4.40 -3.65
CA ALA A 22 -25.15 -5.75 -3.19
C ALA A 22 -24.70 -6.72 -4.31
N ASN A 23 -24.86 -6.37 -5.57
CA ASN A 23 -24.31 -7.13 -6.70
C ASN A 23 -22.79 -6.97 -6.86
N HIS A 24 -22.17 -6.04 -6.13
CA HIS A 24 -20.74 -5.79 -6.13
C HIS A 24 -20.08 -6.24 -4.82
N LYS A 25 -18.79 -6.59 -4.90
CA LYS A 25 -18.03 -6.93 -3.69
C LYS A 25 -17.87 -5.70 -2.78
N PHE A 26 -18.22 -5.86 -1.51
CA PHE A 26 -18.08 -4.80 -0.51
C PHE A 26 -16.62 -4.30 -0.39
N SER A 27 -15.64 -5.20 -0.43
CA SER A 27 -14.23 -4.83 -0.39
C SER A 27 -13.83 -3.89 -1.52
N THR A 28 -14.27 -4.16 -2.76
CA THR A 28 -14.00 -3.28 -3.92
C THR A 28 -14.58 -1.88 -3.67
N TRP A 29 -15.81 -1.79 -3.20
CA TRP A 29 -16.46 -0.51 -2.90
C TRP A 29 -15.75 0.24 -1.75
N LEU A 30 -15.36 -0.47 -0.69
CA LEU A 30 -14.57 0.07 0.42
C LEU A 30 -13.24 0.67 -0.08
N TYR A 31 -12.50 -0.07 -0.91
CA TYR A 31 -11.22 0.40 -1.45
C TYR A 31 -11.38 1.59 -2.42
N VAL A 32 -12.48 1.68 -3.15
CA VAL A 32 -12.80 2.88 -3.96
C VAL A 32 -12.91 4.12 -3.06
N ILE A 33 -13.61 4.01 -1.93
CA ILE A 33 -13.75 5.11 -0.97
C ILE A 33 -12.39 5.47 -0.37
N ALA A 34 -11.63 4.48 0.10
CA ALA A 34 -10.33 4.67 0.71
C ALA A 34 -9.31 5.33 -0.24
N THR A 35 -9.18 4.82 -1.47
CA THR A 35 -8.24 5.36 -2.46
C THR A 35 -8.59 6.77 -2.90
N ASN A 36 -9.87 7.10 -3.02
CA ASN A 36 -10.33 8.46 -3.32
C ASN A 36 -10.00 9.42 -2.17
N LEU A 37 -10.14 8.96 -0.93
CA LEU A 37 -9.79 9.75 0.25
C LEU A 37 -8.29 10.03 0.30
N VAL A 38 -7.45 9.01 0.10
CA VAL A 38 -5.98 9.15 0.05
C VAL A 38 -5.57 10.13 -1.04
N LYS A 39 -6.10 9.98 -2.27
CA LYS A 39 -5.83 10.88 -3.40
C LYS A 39 -6.22 12.32 -3.10
N SER A 40 -7.36 12.52 -2.42
CA SER A 40 -7.83 13.86 -2.02
C SER A 40 -6.90 14.49 -0.97
N ARG A 41 -6.47 13.71 0.03
CA ARG A 41 -5.55 14.16 1.08
C ARG A 41 -4.18 14.52 0.50
N TYR A 42 -3.67 13.69 -0.41
CA TYR A 42 -2.41 13.95 -1.09
C TYR A 42 -2.47 15.24 -1.93
N ARG A 43 -3.53 15.42 -2.73
CA ARG A 43 -3.74 16.67 -3.50
C ARG A 43 -3.87 17.90 -2.61
N TYR A 44 -4.52 17.77 -1.46
CA TYR A 44 -4.62 18.86 -0.50
C TYR A 44 -3.25 19.25 0.06
N ARG A 45 -2.45 18.27 0.49
CA ARG A 45 -1.08 18.48 1.02
C ARG A 45 -0.14 19.11 -0.03
N SER A 46 -0.21 18.68 -1.28
CA SER A 46 0.63 19.24 -2.34
C SER A 46 0.26 20.69 -2.70
N ARG A 47 -1.00 21.10 -2.49
CA ARG A 47 -1.44 22.49 -2.70
C ARG A 47 -1.22 23.38 -1.49
N HIS A 48 -1.11 22.81 -0.31
CA HIS A 48 -0.90 23.49 0.96
C HIS A 48 0.30 22.86 1.67
N PRO A 49 1.52 23.14 1.22
CA PRO A 49 2.71 22.64 1.90
C PRO A 49 2.72 23.24 3.30
N GLN A 50 2.43 22.40 4.30
CA GLN A 50 2.64 22.78 5.68
C GLN A 50 4.13 22.71 5.93
N VAL A 51 4.75 23.85 6.18
CA VAL A 51 6.10 23.90 6.75
C VAL A 51 5.93 23.45 8.20
N SER A 52 6.11 22.16 8.44
CA SER A 52 6.23 21.63 9.80
C SER A 52 7.56 22.11 10.35
N LEU A 53 7.51 22.96 11.36
CA LEU A 53 8.71 23.36 12.13
C LEU A 53 9.29 22.21 12.97
N ASP A 54 8.56 21.10 13.08
CA ASP A 54 8.97 19.89 13.78
C ASP A 54 8.90 18.70 12.81
N ALA A 55 9.90 18.63 11.93
CA ALA A 55 10.12 17.43 11.13
C ALA A 55 10.92 16.41 11.95
N GLU A 56 10.37 15.91 13.03
CA GLU A 56 10.78 14.63 13.58
C GLU A 56 10.14 13.53 12.73
N ASN A 57 10.99 12.75 12.08
CA ASN A 57 10.64 11.57 11.32
C ASN A 57 10.07 10.50 12.25
N GLU A 58 8.79 10.60 12.57
CA GLU A 58 8.04 9.44 13.06
C GLU A 58 7.72 8.51 11.89
N THR A 59 8.71 7.71 11.55
CA THR A 59 8.50 6.45 10.86
C THR A 59 7.90 5.49 11.87
N THR A 60 6.63 5.67 12.19
CA THR A 60 5.87 4.69 12.97
C THR A 60 5.69 3.45 12.10
N GLY A 61 6.70 2.58 12.17
CA GLY A 61 6.63 1.21 11.77
C GLY A 61 5.86 0.39 12.80
N GLU A 62 4.58 0.65 13.01
CA GLU A 62 3.72 -0.27 13.74
C GLU A 62 3.35 -1.44 12.86
N SER A 63 4.11 -2.50 13.05
CA SER A 63 3.71 -3.87 13.31
C SER A 63 2.49 -4.38 12.55
N PHE A 64 2.69 -4.72 11.29
CA PHE A 64 1.90 -5.79 10.67
C PHE A 64 2.53 -7.14 11.07
N ARG A 65 2.38 -7.47 12.35
CA ARG A 65 2.88 -8.69 12.98
C ARG A 65 1.72 -9.54 13.42
N GLU A 66 0.94 -10.08 12.48
CA GLU A 66 0.07 -11.23 12.77
C GLU A 66 -0.43 -11.83 11.47
N SER A 67 0.28 -12.83 10.99
CA SER A 67 -0.19 -14.07 10.41
C SER A 67 0.93 -14.74 9.62
N MET A 68 1.90 -15.32 10.33
CA MET A 68 2.73 -16.36 9.74
C MET A 68 2.79 -17.55 10.69
N PRO A 69 2.66 -18.80 10.19
CA PRO A 69 2.74 -20.00 11.02
C PRO A 69 4.11 -20.10 11.67
N ALA A 70 4.10 -20.52 12.92
CA ALA A 70 5.23 -20.61 13.82
C ALA A 70 6.34 -21.54 13.27
N HIS A 71 7.33 -20.95 12.64
CA HIS A 71 8.68 -21.48 12.67
C HIS A 71 9.43 -20.54 13.63
N ASN A 72 9.96 -21.08 14.74
CA ASN A 72 10.76 -20.27 15.67
C ASN A 72 12.13 -20.01 15.03
N PRO A 73 12.36 -18.87 14.37
CA PRO A 73 13.66 -18.55 13.79
C PRO A 73 14.66 -18.31 14.90
N THR A 74 15.92 -18.66 14.67
CA THR A 74 17.02 -18.27 15.57
C THR A 74 17.09 -16.74 15.64
N PRO A 75 17.64 -16.16 16.73
CA PRO A 75 17.77 -14.68 16.85
C PRO A 75 18.46 -14.02 15.66
N SER A 76 19.43 -14.69 15.04
CA SER A 76 20.12 -14.23 13.84
C SER A 76 19.21 -14.26 12.60
N GLU A 77 18.43 -15.32 12.41
CA GLU A 77 17.48 -15.43 11.30
C GLU A 77 16.32 -14.42 11.43
N SER A 78 15.87 -14.17 12.66
CA SER A 78 14.84 -13.16 12.92
C SER A 78 15.34 -11.74 12.62
N LEU A 79 16.59 -11.43 12.93
CA LEU A 79 17.21 -10.13 12.63
C LEU A 79 17.36 -9.94 11.12
N GLN A 80 17.92 -10.93 10.41
CA GLN A 80 18.03 -10.89 8.95
C GLN A 80 16.66 -10.79 8.26
N GLY A 81 15.64 -11.49 8.78
CA GLY A 81 14.27 -11.40 8.30
C GLY A 81 13.69 -9.99 8.46
N ALA A 82 13.93 -9.36 9.61
CA ALA A 82 13.48 -7.98 9.88
C ALA A 82 14.18 -6.96 8.96
N GLU A 83 15.48 -7.11 8.73
CA GLU A 83 16.25 -6.25 7.80
C GLU A 83 15.76 -6.38 6.37
N ARG A 84 15.52 -7.62 5.91
CA ARG A 84 14.95 -7.88 4.57
C ARG A 84 13.55 -7.27 4.43
N ALA A 85 12.69 -7.47 5.43
CA ALA A 85 11.35 -6.90 5.43
C ALA A 85 11.37 -5.36 5.44
N LYS A 86 12.32 -4.75 6.16
CA LYS A 86 12.55 -3.30 6.14
C LYS A 86 12.97 -2.83 4.75
N ALA A 87 13.96 -3.49 4.13
CA ALA A 87 14.44 -3.16 2.79
C ALA A 87 13.32 -3.25 1.74
N VAL A 88 12.46 -4.27 1.82
CA VAL A 88 11.30 -4.41 0.92
C VAL A 88 10.30 -3.27 1.13
N ARG A 89 9.96 -2.93 2.39
CA ARG A 89 9.05 -1.81 2.70
C ARG A 89 9.57 -0.48 2.16
N GLU A 90 10.85 -0.20 2.34
CA GLU A 90 11.50 1.01 1.83
C GLU A 90 11.47 1.04 0.29
N ALA A 91 11.82 -0.07 -0.36
CA ALA A 91 11.79 -0.18 -1.81
C ALA A 91 10.38 0.03 -2.39
N VAL A 92 9.35 -0.54 -1.74
CA VAL A 92 7.94 -0.34 -2.12
C VAL A 92 7.53 1.12 -1.87
N GLY A 93 7.96 1.72 -0.76
CA GLY A 93 7.68 3.11 -0.43
C GLY A 93 8.21 4.12 -1.45
N GLU A 94 9.30 3.79 -2.12
CA GLU A 94 9.91 4.65 -3.14
C GLU A 94 9.30 4.49 -4.55
N LEU A 95 8.44 3.49 -4.76
CA LEU A 95 7.72 3.37 -6.03
C LEU A 95 6.80 4.59 -6.23
N PRO A 96 6.67 5.09 -7.47
CA PRO A 96 5.62 6.05 -7.81
C PRO A 96 4.24 5.52 -7.40
N ASP A 97 3.35 6.40 -6.91
CA ASP A 97 2.03 6.02 -6.41
C ASP A 97 1.20 5.22 -7.43
N GLU A 98 1.34 5.55 -8.72
CA GLU A 98 0.66 4.85 -9.82
C GLU A 98 1.11 3.40 -10.01
N LEU A 99 2.30 3.03 -9.54
CA LEU A 99 2.85 1.68 -9.56
C LEU A 99 2.65 0.97 -8.22
N ARG A 100 2.80 1.72 -7.12
CA ARG A 100 2.70 1.20 -5.77
C ARG A 100 1.28 0.75 -5.42
N ALA A 101 0.28 1.57 -5.69
CA ALA A 101 -1.11 1.26 -5.34
C ALA A 101 -1.62 -0.04 -5.99
N PRO A 102 -1.50 -0.26 -7.32
CA PRO A 102 -1.95 -1.51 -7.92
C PRO A 102 -1.13 -2.73 -7.45
N LEU A 103 0.16 -2.56 -7.15
CA LEU A 103 0.99 -3.63 -6.61
C LEU A 103 0.51 -4.07 -5.23
N ILE A 104 0.26 -3.12 -4.32
CA ILE A 104 -0.23 -3.41 -2.96
C ILE A 104 -1.58 -4.10 -3.03
N LEU A 105 -2.52 -3.61 -3.82
CA LEU A 105 -3.85 -4.21 -3.95
C LEU A 105 -3.80 -5.64 -4.54
N ALA A 106 -2.83 -5.94 -5.40
CA ALA A 106 -2.67 -7.28 -5.95
C ALA A 106 -2.00 -8.25 -4.97
N GLU A 107 -0.94 -7.81 -4.27
CA GLU A 107 -0.10 -8.73 -3.47
C GLU A 107 -0.63 -8.94 -2.05
N TYR A 108 -1.27 -7.92 -1.44
CA TYR A 108 -1.76 -8.01 -0.07
C TYR A 108 -3.26 -8.30 0.02
N GLU A 109 -4.05 -7.82 -0.96
CA GLU A 109 -5.49 -7.97 -0.94
C GLU A 109 -5.98 -9.03 -1.94
N GLU A 110 -5.07 -9.64 -2.68
CA GLU A 110 -5.33 -10.70 -3.66
C GLU A 110 -6.44 -10.33 -4.68
N LEU A 111 -6.57 -9.04 -4.99
CA LEU A 111 -7.58 -8.55 -5.92
C LEU A 111 -7.16 -8.83 -7.37
N SER A 112 -8.15 -9.19 -8.17
CA SER A 112 -7.96 -9.34 -9.62
C SER A 112 -7.66 -8.00 -10.31
N HIS A 113 -6.99 -8.03 -11.45
CA HIS A 113 -6.70 -6.82 -12.23
C HIS A 113 -7.96 -6.03 -12.60
N ALA A 114 -9.10 -6.72 -12.78
CA ALA A 114 -10.38 -6.07 -13.06
C ALA A 114 -10.91 -5.30 -11.85
N GLU A 115 -10.84 -5.89 -10.65
CA GLU A 115 -11.23 -5.24 -9.40
C GLU A 115 -10.34 -4.05 -9.09
N ILE A 116 -9.01 -4.21 -9.24
CA ILE A 116 -8.05 -3.12 -9.07
C ILE A 116 -8.32 -2.00 -10.08
N GLY A 117 -8.62 -2.35 -11.32
CA GLY A 117 -9.01 -1.40 -12.37
C GLY A 117 -10.23 -0.57 -11.98
N ALA A 118 -11.27 -1.21 -11.42
CA ALA A 118 -12.45 -0.53 -10.90
C ALA A 118 -12.10 0.42 -9.73
N ILE A 119 -11.24 0.00 -8.80
CA ILE A 119 -10.80 0.81 -7.66
C ILE A 119 -9.99 2.03 -8.11
N LEU A 120 -9.05 1.84 -9.04
CA LEU A 120 -8.13 2.88 -9.50
C LEU A 120 -8.64 3.69 -10.69
N ASN A 121 -9.84 3.35 -11.20
CA ASN A 121 -10.46 3.95 -12.38
C ASN A 121 -9.56 3.83 -13.63
N CYS A 122 -9.14 2.63 -13.95
CA CYS A 122 -8.34 2.31 -15.14
C CYS A 122 -8.65 0.90 -15.66
N SER A 123 -8.17 0.56 -16.86
CA SER A 123 -8.40 -0.76 -17.43
C SER A 123 -7.57 -1.85 -16.73
N ALA A 124 -8.05 -3.10 -16.75
CA ALA A 124 -7.31 -4.25 -16.24
C ALA A 124 -5.93 -4.41 -16.91
N LYS A 125 -5.83 -4.06 -18.20
CA LYS A 125 -4.56 -4.08 -18.93
C LYS A 125 -3.58 -2.99 -18.45
N ALA A 126 -4.09 -1.83 -18.08
CA ALA A 126 -3.27 -0.78 -17.45
C ALA A 126 -2.75 -1.23 -16.09
N VAL A 127 -3.58 -1.90 -15.28
CA VAL A 127 -3.18 -2.50 -14.00
C VAL A 127 -2.06 -3.51 -14.19
N GLU A 128 -2.23 -4.47 -15.09
CA GLU A 128 -1.22 -5.47 -15.42
C GLU A 128 0.13 -4.83 -15.79
N THR A 129 0.10 -3.83 -16.65
CA THR A 129 1.29 -3.10 -17.07
C THR A 129 1.97 -2.37 -15.90
N ARG A 130 1.19 -1.74 -15.03
CA ARG A 130 1.71 -1.04 -13.84
C ARG A 130 2.34 -2.01 -12.85
N ILE A 131 1.71 -3.14 -12.58
CA ILE A 131 2.25 -4.18 -11.70
C ILE A 131 3.55 -4.75 -12.27
N TYR A 132 3.59 -5.03 -13.59
CA TYR A 132 4.81 -5.48 -14.25
C TYR A 132 5.97 -4.49 -14.07
N ARG A 133 5.72 -3.20 -14.29
CA ARG A 133 6.71 -2.12 -14.12
C ARG A 133 7.17 -2.00 -12.66
N ALA A 134 6.23 -2.08 -11.72
CA ALA A 134 6.53 -2.07 -10.29
C ALA A 134 7.46 -3.22 -9.90
N ARG A 135 7.12 -4.44 -10.28
CA ARG A 135 7.94 -5.63 -10.01
C ARG A 135 9.33 -5.55 -10.66
N LYS A 136 9.43 -4.97 -11.87
CA LYS A 136 10.72 -4.74 -12.54
C LYS A 136 11.59 -3.79 -11.73
N GLN A 137 11.07 -2.63 -11.33
CA GLN A 137 11.81 -1.66 -10.52
C GLN A 137 12.23 -2.23 -9.16
N LEU A 138 11.35 -2.99 -8.49
CA LEU A 138 11.69 -3.64 -7.23
C LEU A 138 12.79 -4.68 -7.40
N ARG A 139 12.75 -5.49 -8.45
CA ARG A 139 13.79 -6.49 -8.72
C ARG A 139 15.15 -5.84 -8.94
N GLU A 140 15.22 -4.77 -9.71
CA GLU A 140 16.45 -4.02 -9.97
C GLU A 140 17.01 -3.37 -8.70
N LYS A 141 16.12 -2.87 -7.82
CA LYS A 141 16.51 -2.23 -6.57
C LYS A 141 16.92 -3.24 -5.50
N LEU A 142 16.13 -4.27 -5.27
CA LEU A 142 16.39 -5.29 -4.27
C LEU A 142 17.57 -6.20 -4.68
N GLY A 143 17.77 -6.45 -5.97
CA GLY A 143 18.96 -7.18 -6.47
C GLY A 143 20.25 -6.48 -6.05
N ARG A 144 20.35 -5.17 -6.25
CA ARG A 144 21.52 -4.37 -5.83
C ARG A 144 21.73 -4.36 -4.31
N LEU A 145 20.64 -4.35 -3.54
CA LEU A 145 20.72 -4.40 -2.07
C LEU A 145 21.19 -5.77 -1.57
N LEU A 146 20.73 -6.85 -2.20
CA LEU A 146 21.15 -8.20 -1.85
C LEU A 146 22.62 -8.48 -2.22
N GLU A 147 23.10 -7.95 -3.34
CA GLU A 147 24.50 -8.03 -3.74
C GLU A 147 25.42 -7.24 -2.79
N ALA A 148 24.94 -6.17 -2.19
CA ALA A 148 25.70 -5.37 -1.22
C ALA A 148 25.75 -5.98 0.19
N LEU A 149 24.91 -6.98 0.48
CA LEU A 149 24.83 -7.65 1.77
C LEU A 149 25.57 -9.01 1.78
N VAL A 150 26.20 -9.42 0.67
CA VAL A 150 27.06 -10.59 0.51
C VAL A 150 28.52 -10.16 0.46
#